data_16140eea29c78651fa73eac35bdcdbe4
#
_entry.id   16140eea29c78651fa73eac35bdcdbe4
#
_cell.length_a   1.000
_cell.length_b   1.000
_cell.length_c   1.000
_cell.angle_alpha   90.00
_cell.angle_beta   90.00
_cell.angle_gamma   90.00
#
_symmetry.space_group_name_H-M   'P 1'
#
loop_
_entity.id
_entity.type
_entity.pdbx_description
1 polymer ?
#
loop_
_entity_poly.entity_id
_entity_poly.type
_entity_poly.pdbx_seq_one_letter_code
_entity_poly.pdbx_strand_id
1 'polypeptide(L)'
;MATTKTTQGTADFDWEALQLDGYSQVERSEMSDVYAKTLTSINEKEVIKGTVVHLTKKEAIINIGYKSEGVIAANEFRYNPDLKIGDVVDVYVECREDKTGQLIVSHKTARMHSAWIRVNEVLKTGEVITGHVKCRTKGGLIVDVFGIEAFLPGSQIDVKPIRDYDVYVGKNMEFKVVKINEEFRNVVVSHKALIEAELEEQKKQIISGLEKGQVLEGIVKNITSYGVFIDLGGVDGLIHITDLSWGRVSHPEAVSYTHLRAHETEADL
;
A
#
# COMPACT_ATOMS: atom_id res chain seq x y z
N MET A 1 72.67 30.80 -44.29
CA MET A 1 71.53 31.72 -44.41
C MET A 1 70.30 30.89 -44.63
N ALA A 2 69.55 30.64 -43.56
CA ALA A 2 68.38 29.85 -43.64
C ALA A 2 67.16 30.80 -43.48
N THR A 3 66.35 30.85 -44.51
CA THR A 3 65.10 31.66 -44.57
C THR A 3 64.01 30.90 -43.96
N THR A 4 63.54 31.40 -42.78
CA THR A 4 62.35 30.96 -42.07
C THR A 4 61.11 31.37 -42.86
N LYS A 5 60.35 30.40 -43.34
CA LYS A 5 59.02 30.60 -43.90
C LYS A 5 58.05 30.72 -42.73
N THR A 6 57.51 31.90 -42.61
CA THR A 6 56.36 32.22 -41.67
C THR A 6 55.12 31.51 -42.24
N THR A 7 54.59 30.58 -41.46
CA THR A 7 53.30 29.99 -41.71
C THR A 7 52.21 31.03 -41.34
N GLN A 8 51.47 31.47 -42.34
CA GLN A 8 50.29 32.30 -42.16
C GLN A 8 49.29 31.51 -41.38
N GLY A 9 48.84 32.12 -40.28
CA GLY A 9 47.78 31.56 -39.44
C GLY A 9 46.49 31.36 -40.25
N THR A 10 45.93 30.22 -40.09
CA THR A 10 44.54 29.95 -40.49
C THR A 10 43.68 30.98 -39.81
N ALA A 11 43.04 31.84 -40.60
CA ALA A 11 42.02 32.75 -40.08
C ALA A 11 41.03 31.96 -39.24
N ASP A 12 40.84 32.38 -37.99
CA ASP A 12 39.80 31.80 -37.15
C ASP A 12 38.49 31.92 -37.91
N PHE A 13 37.90 30.76 -38.19
CA PHE A 13 36.65 30.68 -38.88
C PHE A 13 35.60 31.20 -37.92
N ASP A 14 35.06 32.37 -38.22
CA ASP A 14 34.05 33.03 -37.38
C ASP A 14 32.70 32.34 -37.58
N TRP A 15 32.35 31.51 -36.62
CA TRP A 15 31.08 30.81 -36.60
C TRP A 15 29.89 31.76 -36.39
N GLU A 16 30.11 32.97 -35.87
CA GLU A 16 29.07 33.99 -35.71
C GLU A 16 28.72 34.68 -37.05
N ALA A 17 29.68 34.73 -37.98
CA ALA A 17 29.47 35.27 -39.35
C ALA A 17 28.61 34.32 -40.22
N LEU A 18 28.46 33.07 -39.85
CA LEU A 18 27.58 32.09 -40.49
C LEU A 18 26.10 32.25 -40.06
N GLN A 19 25.69 33.44 -39.63
CA GLN A 19 24.29 33.80 -39.46
C GLN A 19 23.58 33.97 -40.81
N LEU A 20 23.57 32.91 -41.59
CA LEU A 20 22.87 32.86 -42.86
C LEU A 20 21.38 32.66 -42.75
N ASP A 21 20.88 32.46 -41.55
CA ASP A 21 19.44 32.30 -41.30
C ASP A 21 18.89 33.61 -40.77
N GLY A 22 18.01 34.26 -41.53
CA GLY A 22 17.39 35.55 -41.25
C GLY A 22 16.48 35.59 -40.04
N TYR A 23 16.74 34.74 -39.02
CA TYR A 23 15.98 34.72 -37.80
C TYR A 23 16.55 35.68 -36.76
N SER A 24 15.70 36.51 -36.18
CA SER A 24 16.04 37.41 -35.07
C SER A 24 16.37 36.60 -33.80
N GLN A 25 17.13 37.16 -32.85
CA GLN A 25 17.44 36.51 -31.58
C GLN A 25 16.17 36.11 -30.80
N VAL A 26 15.09 36.88 -30.94
CA VAL A 26 13.79 36.60 -30.28
C VAL A 26 13.18 35.34 -30.92
N GLU A 27 13.13 35.23 -32.22
CA GLU A 27 12.63 34.03 -32.93
C GLU A 27 13.45 32.78 -32.63
N ARG A 28 14.77 32.91 -32.44
CA ARG A 28 15.61 31.81 -32.01
C ARG A 28 15.29 31.32 -30.58
N SER A 29 15.03 32.27 -29.65
CA SER A 29 14.67 31.90 -28.31
C SER A 29 13.29 31.21 -28.27
N GLU A 30 12.33 31.71 -29.07
CA GLU A 30 11.01 31.08 -29.18
C GLU A 30 11.08 29.67 -29.80
N MET A 31 11.89 29.51 -30.86
CA MET A 31 12.15 28.19 -31.45
C MET A 31 12.87 27.25 -30.47
N SER A 32 13.85 27.74 -29.74
CA SER A 32 14.58 26.96 -28.74
C SER A 32 13.63 26.46 -27.64
N ASP A 33 12.69 27.30 -27.21
CA ASP A 33 11.67 26.92 -26.22
C ASP A 33 10.65 25.91 -26.78
N VAL A 34 10.32 26.01 -28.06
CA VAL A 34 9.46 25.03 -28.76
C VAL A 34 10.21 23.69 -28.91
N TYR A 35 11.49 23.73 -29.28
CA TYR A 35 12.31 22.52 -29.37
C TYR A 35 12.54 21.89 -27.98
N ALA A 36 12.78 22.69 -26.95
CA ALA A 36 12.94 22.19 -25.59
C ALA A 36 11.68 21.48 -25.08
N LYS A 37 10.50 21.93 -25.49
CA LYS A 37 9.20 21.28 -25.17
C LYS A 37 8.99 19.98 -25.94
N THR A 38 9.55 19.86 -27.15
CA THR A 38 9.45 18.67 -28.01
C THR A 38 10.50 17.59 -27.64
N LEU A 39 11.62 18.00 -27.06
CA LEU A 39 12.64 17.09 -26.56
C LEU A 39 12.23 16.56 -25.18
N THR A 40 11.54 15.43 -25.17
CA THR A 40 11.26 14.69 -23.94
C THR A 40 12.58 14.18 -23.36
N SER A 41 13.14 14.88 -22.38
CA SER A 41 14.30 14.39 -21.63
C SER A 41 13.81 13.30 -20.67
N ILE A 42 14.08 12.06 -21.01
CA ILE A 42 13.76 10.91 -20.15
C ILE A 42 14.91 10.77 -19.15
N ASN A 43 14.55 10.76 -17.86
CA ASN A 43 15.49 10.45 -16.80
C ASN A 43 15.57 8.94 -16.57
N GLU A 44 16.76 8.46 -16.21
CA GLU A 44 16.92 7.08 -15.75
C GLU A 44 16.23 6.89 -14.40
N LYS A 45 15.72 5.69 -14.16
CA LYS A 45 15.03 5.32 -12.92
C LYS A 45 13.69 6.03 -12.71
N GLU A 46 13.04 6.45 -13.77
CA GLU A 46 11.71 7.06 -13.72
C GLU A 46 10.67 6.14 -14.35
N VAL A 47 9.43 6.21 -13.82
CA VAL A 47 8.29 5.48 -14.38
C VAL A 47 7.61 6.39 -15.39
N ILE A 48 7.52 5.94 -16.63
CA ILE A 48 6.96 6.68 -17.76
C ILE A 48 5.84 5.86 -18.39
N LYS A 49 4.84 6.55 -18.94
CA LYS A 49 3.80 5.90 -19.73
C LYS A 49 4.29 5.68 -21.15
N GLY A 50 4.27 4.43 -21.58
CA GLY A 50 4.63 4.03 -22.93
C GLY A 50 3.44 3.43 -23.67
N THR A 51 3.42 3.53 -24.99
CA THR A 51 2.40 2.94 -25.84
C THR A 51 2.94 1.70 -26.53
N VAL A 52 2.20 0.60 -26.49
CA VAL A 52 2.58 -0.65 -27.17
C VAL A 52 2.44 -0.47 -28.67
N VAL A 53 3.55 -0.56 -29.40
CA VAL A 53 3.59 -0.43 -30.86
C VAL A 53 3.50 -1.79 -31.53
N HIS A 54 4.22 -2.76 -31.01
CA HIS A 54 4.27 -4.11 -31.58
C HIS A 54 4.32 -5.15 -30.48
N LEU A 55 3.57 -6.23 -30.67
CA LEU A 55 3.52 -7.36 -29.75
C LEU A 55 3.92 -8.64 -30.47
N THR A 56 4.98 -9.27 -29.99
CA THR A 56 5.46 -10.57 -30.48
C THR A 56 5.28 -11.61 -29.37
N LYS A 57 5.29 -12.89 -29.71
CA LYS A 57 5.16 -13.99 -28.71
C LYS A 57 6.24 -13.95 -27.62
N LYS A 58 7.38 -13.32 -27.85
CA LYS A 58 8.52 -13.27 -26.91
C LYS A 58 8.75 -11.88 -26.33
N GLU A 59 8.44 -10.82 -27.06
CA GLU A 59 8.83 -9.45 -26.75
C GLU A 59 7.71 -8.47 -27.14
N ALA A 60 7.56 -7.41 -26.36
CA ALA A 60 6.70 -6.28 -26.64
C ALA A 60 7.56 -5.04 -26.88
N ILE A 61 7.29 -4.31 -27.96
CA ILE A 61 7.97 -3.07 -28.32
C ILE A 61 7.09 -1.91 -27.88
N ILE A 62 7.66 -1.03 -27.07
CA ILE A 62 6.95 0.10 -26.45
C ILE A 62 7.60 1.41 -26.86
N ASN A 63 6.78 2.32 -27.35
CA ASN A 63 7.19 3.69 -27.66
C ASN A 63 6.95 4.59 -26.44
N ILE A 64 8.00 5.25 -25.99
CA ILE A 64 8.00 6.18 -24.85
C ILE A 64 8.15 7.63 -25.31
N GLY A 65 8.24 7.88 -26.63
CA GLY A 65 8.53 9.20 -27.18
C GLY A 65 10.02 9.56 -27.15
N TYR A 66 10.91 8.55 -27.02
CA TYR A 66 12.35 8.71 -27.10
C TYR A 66 12.87 8.29 -28.49
N LYS A 67 14.14 8.60 -28.77
CA LYS A 67 14.79 8.26 -30.06
C LYS A 67 14.80 6.76 -30.39
N SER A 68 14.78 5.91 -29.37
CA SER A 68 14.76 4.45 -29.48
C SER A 68 13.53 3.86 -28.77
N GLU A 69 13.01 2.80 -29.33
CA GLU A 69 11.89 2.05 -28.75
C GLU A 69 12.41 1.13 -27.64
N GLY A 70 11.62 0.95 -26.60
CA GLY A 70 11.92 0.06 -25.49
C GLY A 70 11.44 -1.36 -25.79
N VAL A 71 12.27 -2.35 -25.46
CA VAL A 71 11.92 -3.77 -25.62
C VAL A 71 11.70 -4.39 -24.25
N ILE A 72 10.54 -5.03 -24.05
CA ILE A 72 10.16 -5.73 -22.82
C ILE A 72 9.86 -7.19 -23.15
N ALA A 73 10.30 -8.11 -22.30
CA ALA A 73 9.97 -9.52 -22.44
C ALA A 73 8.47 -9.76 -22.22
N ALA A 74 7.81 -10.52 -23.11
CA ALA A 74 6.38 -10.81 -23.01
C ALA A 74 6.00 -11.52 -21.68
N ASN A 75 6.95 -12.16 -21.03
CA ASN A 75 6.75 -12.78 -19.71
C ASN A 75 6.38 -11.80 -18.60
N GLU A 76 6.73 -10.53 -18.73
CA GLU A 76 6.39 -9.49 -17.75
C GLU A 76 4.91 -9.10 -17.80
N PHE A 77 4.25 -9.35 -18.93
CA PHE A 77 2.82 -9.08 -19.15
C PHE A 77 1.89 -10.24 -18.79
N ARG A 78 2.38 -11.27 -18.09
CA ARG A 78 1.54 -12.42 -17.67
C ARG A 78 0.29 -12.03 -16.91
N TYR A 79 0.28 -10.89 -16.25
CA TYR A 79 -0.87 -10.37 -15.49
C TYR A 79 -1.89 -9.66 -16.37
N ASN A 80 -1.54 -9.36 -17.60
CA ASN A 80 -2.39 -8.65 -18.57
C ASN A 80 -2.42 -9.43 -19.90
N PRO A 81 -3.14 -10.57 -19.95
CA PRO A 81 -3.18 -11.40 -21.14
C PRO A 81 -3.85 -10.74 -22.35
N ASP A 82 -4.68 -9.72 -22.09
CA ASP A 82 -5.46 -9.00 -23.10
C ASP A 82 -4.74 -7.75 -23.65
N LEU A 83 -3.42 -7.66 -23.52
CA LEU A 83 -2.64 -6.55 -24.01
C LEU A 83 -2.77 -6.42 -25.54
N LYS A 84 -3.16 -5.25 -26.01
CA LYS A 84 -3.35 -4.93 -27.41
C LYS A 84 -2.35 -3.87 -27.88
N ILE A 85 -2.13 -3.86 -29.19
CA ILE A 85 -1.34 -2.79 -29.82
C ILE A 85 -2.11 -1.48 -29.65
N GLY A 86 -1.45 -0.44 -29.14
CA GLY A 86 -2.02 0.86 -28.84
C GLY A 86 -2.35 1.08 -27.35
N ASP A 87 -2.23 0.05 -26.51
CA ASP A 87 -2.46 0.20 -25.06
C ASP A 87 -1.34 1.00 -24.41
N VAL A 88 -1.71 1.82 -23.42
CA VAL A 88 -0.77 2.59 -22.63
C VAL A 88 -0.40 1.79 -21.38
N VAL A 89 0.89 1.56 -21.19
CA VAL A 89 1.43 0.80 -20.06
C VAL A 89 2.50 1.61 -19.33
N ASP A 90 2.55 1.46 -18.01
CA ASP A 90 3.60 2.08 -17.21
C ASP A 90 4.89 1.26 -17.33
N VAL A 91 5.98 1.92 -17.65
CA VAL A 91 7.29 1.29 -17.84
C VAL A 91 8.36 2.05 -17.05
N TYR A 92 9.25 1.29 -16.45
CA TYR A 92 10.39 1.82 -15.72
C TYR A 92 11.64 1.78 -16.61
N VAL A 93 12.32 2.90 -16.73
CA VAL A 93 13.54 3.01 -17.53
C VAL A 93 14.73 2.58 -16.66
N GLU A 94 15.33 1.44 -16.98
CA GLU A 94 16.52 0.95 -16.28
C GLU A 94 17.78 1.62 -16.82
N CYS A 95 17.97 1.59 -18.14
CA CYS A 95 19.08 2.21 -18.83
C CYS A 95 18.61 2.85 -20.13
N ARG A 96 19.14 4.05 -20.46
CA ARG A 96 18.82 4.76 -21.69
C ARG A 96 19.40 4.10 -22.93
N GLU A 97 20.60 3.55 -22.81
CA GLU A 97 21.31 2.91 -23.90
C GLU A 97 22.12 1.72 -23.39
N ASP A 98 21.86 0.55 -23.94
CA ASP A 98 22.73 -0.61 -23.80
C ASP A 98 23.87 -0.53 -24.83
N LYS A 99 24.81 -1.48 -24.77
CA LYS A 99 25.91 -1.64 -25.73
C LYS A 99 25.44 -1.74 -27.17
N THR A 100 24.17 -2.12 -27.38
CA THR A 100 23.50 -2.21 -28.68
C THR A 100 22.72 -0.96 -29.08
N GLY A 101 22.69 0.07 -28.21
CA GLY A 101 21.91 1.30 -28.43
C GLY A 101 20.42 1.15 -28.22
N GLN A 102 19.96 0.06 -27.57
CA GLN A 102 18.57 -0.20 -27.24
C GLN A 102 18.23 0.32 -25.85
N LEU A 103 17.01 0.80 -25.69
CA LEU A 103 16.45 1.24 -24.43
C LEU A 103 15.95 0.02 -23.62
N ILE A 104 16.53 -0.17 -22.44
CA ILE A 104 16.09 -1.25 -21.52
C ILE A 104 15.04 -0.69 -20.60
N VAL A 105 13.85 -1.27 -20.68
CA VAL A 105 12.69 -0.93 -19.86
C VAL A 105 12.09 -2.17 -19.22
N SER A 106 11.51 -2.02 -18.03
CA SER A 106 10.84 -3.10 -17.29
C SER A 106 9.46 -2.65 -16.82
N HIS A 107 8.44 -3.42 -17.21
CA HIS A 107 7.09 -3.22 -16.72
C HIS A 107 6.91 -3.76 -15.30
N LYS A 108 7.57 -4.86 -14.98
CA LYS A 108 7.54 -5.46 -13.63
C LYS A 108 8.05 -4.49 -12.58
N THR A 109 9.17 -3.83 -12.83
CA THR A 109 9.77 -2.84 -11.93
C THR A 109 8.89 -1.60 -11.81
N ALA A 110 8.29 -1.13 -12.93
CA ALA A 110 7.34 -0.01 -12.92
C ALA A 110 6.14 -0.31 -12.02
N ARG A 111 5.54 -1.48 -12.19
CA ARG A 111 4.39 -1.91 -11.39
C ARG A 111 4.73 -2.01 -9.90
N MET A 112 5.89 -2.57 -9.56
CA MET A 112 6.34 -2.60 -8.16
C MET A 112 6.51 -1.19 -7.60
N HIS A 113 7.11 -0.27 -8.36
CA HIS A 113 7.32 1.11 -7.92
C HIS A 113 6.00 1.84 -7.69
N SER A 114 5.05 1.72 -8.62
CA SER A 114 3.70 2.29 -8.47
C SER A 114 2.95 1.70 -7.28
N ALA A 115 3.07 0.38 -7.07
CA ALA A 115 2.48 -0.29 -5.92
C ALA A 115 3.09 0.20 -4.58
N TRP A 116 4.40 0.46 -4.53
CA TRP A 116 5.06 1.02 -3.36
C TRP A 116 4.58 2.44 -3.03
N ILE A 117 4.43 3.29 -4.04
CA ILE A 117 3.87 4.64 -3.86
C ILE A 117 2.46 4.54 -3.26
N ARG A 118 1.62 3.66 -3.82
CA ARG A 118 0.25 3.46 -3.35
C ARG A 118 0.20 2.92 -1.92
N VAL A 119 1.06 1.97 -1.56
CA VAL A 119 1.12 1.43 -0.18
C VAL A 119 1.58 2.52 0.81
N ASN A 120 2.51 3.40 0.42
CA ASN A 120 2.92 4.53 1.24
C ASN A 120 1.81 5.57 1.42
N GLU A 121 1.01 5.83 0.40
CA GLU A 121 -0.17 6.68 0.49
C GLU A 121 -1.21 6.09 1.44
N VAL A 122 -1.49 4.81 1.29
CA VAL A 122 -2.43 4.09 2.15
C VAL A 122 -1.97 4.08 3.62
N LEU A 123 -0.68 3.96 3.89
CA LEU A 123 -0.16 4.08 5.26
C LEU A 123 -0.49 5.46 5.87
N LYS A 124 -0.40 6.53 5.07
CA LYS A 124 -0.68 7.91 5.53
C LYS A 124 -2.18 8.16 5.71
N THR A 125 -3.00 7.65 4.80
CA THR A 125 -4.46 7.80 4.86
C THR A 125 -5.11 6.84 5.85
N GLY A 126 -4.47 5.70 6.13
CA GLY A 126 -5.02 4.66 7.00
C GLY A 126 -6.15 3.87 6.36
N GLU A 127 -6.26 3.87 5.03
CA GLU A 127 -7.28 3.15 4.27
C GLU A 127 -7.17 1.63 4.44
N VAL A 128 -8.31 0.98 4.30
CA VAL A 128 -8.43 -0.48 4.29
C VAL A 128 -8.07 -1.02 2.91
N ILE A 129 -7.23 -2.04 2.89
CA ILE A 129 -6.78 -2.68 1.66
C ILE A 129 -7.25 -4.12 1.64
N THR A 130 -7.74 -4.57 0.49
CA THR A 130 -8.01 -5.99 0.25
C THR A 130 -6.74 -6.68 -0.27
N GLY A 131 -6.42 -7.84 0.30
CA GLY A 131 -5.28 -8.64 -0.12
C GLY A 131 -5.61 -10.13 -0.16
N HIS A 132 -4.85 -10.86 -0.95
CA HIS A 132 -4.97 -12.31 -1.10
C HIS A 132 -3.89 -13.02 -0.27
N VAL A 133 -4.29 -13.97 0.56
CA VAL A 133 -3.35 -14.75 1.39
C VAL A 133 -2.73 -15.85 0.54
N LYS A 134 -1.42 -15.75 0.23
CA LYS A 134 -0.69 -16.70 -0.62
C LYS A 134 -0.27 -17.96 0.12
N CYS A 135 0.46 -17.81 1.21
CA CYS A 135 1.05 -18.95 1.91
C CYS A 135 1.32 -18.67 3.38
N ARG A 136 1.56 -19.76 4.12
CA ARG A 136 1.90 -19.75 5.55
C ARG A 136 3.42 -19.72 5.76
N THR A 137 3.86 -19.00 6.77
CA THR A 137 5.24 -18.98 7.29
C THR A 137 5.25 -19.28 8.80
N LYS A 138 6.44 -19.52 9.36
CA LYS A 138 6.59 -19.88 10.80
C LYS A 138 6.02 -18.85 11.78
N GLY A 139 5.91 -17.58 11.37
CA GLY A 139 5.46 -16.46 12.24
C GLY A 139 4.16 -15.81 11.83
N GLY A 140 3.54 -16.26 10.73
CA GLY A 140 2.35 -15.61 10.18
C GLY A 140 2.05 -16.05 8.76
N LEU A 141 1.41 -15.15 8.02
CA LEU A 141 0.98 -15.37 6.65
C LEU A 141 1.66 -14.37 5.70
N ILE A 142 1.86 -14.77 4.46
CA ILE A 142 2.25 -13.87 3.38
C ILE A 142 1.01 -13.53 2.56
N VAL A 143 0.77 -12.24 2.44
CA VAL A 143 -0.39 -11.67 1.74
C VAL A 143 0.10 -10.89 0.53
N ASP A 144 -0.59 -11.04 -0.59
CA ASP A 144 -0.38 -10.24 -1.78
C ASP A 144 -1.26 -8.99 -1.74
N VAL A 145 -0.63 -7.84 -1.70
CA VAL A 145 -1.28 -6.53 -1.71
C VAL A 145 -0.74 -5.73 -2.89
N PHE A 146 -1.56 -5.44 -3.88
CA PHE A 146 -1.19 -4.74 -5.12
C PHE A 146 -0.01 -5.37 -5.89
N GLY A 147 0.27 -6.69 -5.69
CA GLY A 147 1.41 -7.38 -6.29
C GLY A 147 2.71 -7.30 -5.48
N ILE A 148 2.66 -6.74 -4.27
CA ILE A 148 3.75 -6.75 -3.29
C ILE A 148 3.43 -7.79 -2.22
N GLU A 149 4.45 -8.54 -1.79
CA GLU A 149 4.32 -9.48 -0.70
C GLU A 149 4.40 -8.74 0.64
N ALA A 150 3.28 -8.75 1.38
CA ALA A 150 3.17 -8.19 2.71
C ALA A 150 3.19 -9.32 3.75
N PHE A 151 3.77 -9.05 4.91
CA PHE A 151 3.80 -9.98 6.03
C PHE A 151 2.67 -9.66 7.02
N LEU A 152 1.89 -10.68 7.34
CA LEU A 152 0.86 -10.65 8.37
C LEU A 152 1.32 -11.48 9.57
N PRO A 153 1.75 -10.91 10.68
CA PRO A 153 2.11 -11.65 11.88
C PRO A 153 0.91 -12.43 12.43
N GLY A 154 1.15 -13.63 12.97
CA GLY A 154 0.08 -14.46 13.55
C GLY A 154 -0.70 -13.79 14.67
N SER A 155 -0.06 -12.88 15.42
CA SER A 155 -0.70 -12.08 16.47
C SER A 155 -1.58 -10.95 15.94
N GLN A 156 -1.51 -10.63 14.63
CA GLN A 156 -2.24 -9.55 13.98
C GLN A 156 -3.34 -10.06 13.03
N ILE A 157 -3.64 -11.36 13.06
CA ILE A 157 -4.71 -11.95 12.24
C ILE A 157 -6.06 -11.73 12.90
N ASP A 158 -6.17 -12.02 14.19
CA ASP A 158 -7.43 -11.94 14.94
C ASP A 158 -7.17 -11.48 16.37
N VAL A 159 -8.22 -11.03 17.06
CA VAL A 159 -8.22 -10.67 18.48
C VAL A 159 -7.99 -11.90 19.36
N LYS A 160 -8.53 -13.06 18.96
CA LYS A 160 -8.32 -14.34 19.64
C LYS A 160 -7.06 -15.05 19.12
N PRO A 161 -6.24 -15.66 19.99
CA PRO A 161 -5.07 -16.41 19.55
C PRO A 161 -5.49 -17.62 18.71
N ILE A 162 -5.12 -17.60 17.42
CA ILE A 162 -5.44 -18.66 16.47
C ILE A 162 -4.30 -19.68 16.50
N ARG A 163 -4.62 -20.97 16.54
CA ARG A 163 -3.66 -22.07 16.45
C ARG A 163 -3.41 -22.50 15.01
N ASP A 164 -4.43 -22.44 14.16
CA ASP A 164 -4.37 -22.91 12.78
C ASP A 164 -4.49 -21.75 11.79
N TYR A 165 -3.38 -21.42 11.14
CA TYR A 165 -3.30 -20.37 10.11
C TYR A 165 -3.76 -20.85 8.73
N ASP A 166 -3.83 -22.18 8.53
CA ASP A 166 -4.11 -22.77 7.20
C ASP A 166 -5.52 -22.46 6.70
N VAL A 167 -6.45 -22.17 7.62
CA VAL A 167 -7.84 -21.79 7.30
C VAL A 167 -7.94 -20.49 6.50
N TYR A 168 -6.93 -19.62 6.62
CA TYR A 168 -6.89 -18.30 5.97
C TYR A 168 -6.15 -18.31 4.63
N VAL A 169 -5.38 -19.36 4.33
CA VAL A 169 -4.65 -19.48 3.07
C VAL A 169 -5.62 -19.58 1.90
N GLY A 170 -5.38 -18.80 0.86
CA GLY A 170 -6.23 -18.74 -0.34
C GLY A 170 -7.47 -17.85 -0.20
N LYS A 171 -7.68 -17.16 0.93
CA LYS A 171 -8.79 -16.23 1.12
C LYS A 171 -8.39 -14.80 0.81
N ASN A 172 -9.36 -14.03 0.34
CA ASN A 172 -9.25 -12.58 0.26
C ASN A 172 -9.75 -11.99 1.58
N MET A 173 -8.95 -11.14 2.17
CA MET A 173 -9.26 -10.48 3.45
C MET A 173 -8.90 -9.00 3.37
N GLU A 174 -9.44 -8.24 4.30
CA GLU A 174 -9.15 -6.83 4.45
C GLU A 174 -8.04 -6.62 5.48
N PHE A 175 -7.16 -5.69 5.17
CA PHE A 175 -6.00 -5.40 6.01
C PHE A 175 -5.78 -3.90 6.15
N LYS A 176 -5.18 -3.52 7.26
CA LYS A 176 -4.65 -2.18 7.48
C LYS A 176 -3.12 -2.24 7.49
N VAL A 177 -2.46 -1.32 6.80
CA VAL A 177 -1.00 -1.23 6.82
C VAL A 177 -0.57 -0.64 8.15
N VAL A 178 0.30 -1.34 8.87
CA VAL A 178 0.82 -0.91 10.17
C VAL A 178 2.21 -0.31 10.05
N LYS A 179 3.09 -0.98 9.29
CA LYS A 179 4.49 -0.58 9.15
C LYS A 179 5.03 -0.92 7.78
N ILE A 180 5.83 -0.01 7.25
CA ILE A 180 6.59 -0.20 6.02
C ILE A 180 8.08 -0.10 6.35
N ASN A 181 8.86 -1.05 5.86
CA ASN A 181 10.32 -1.00 5.89
C ASN A 181 10.81 -0.84 4.44
N GLU A 182 11.24 0.36 4.11
CA GLU A 182 11.72 0.69 2.76
C GLU A 182 13.04 -0.02 2.43
N GLU A 183 13.95 -0.14 3.40
CA GLU A 183 15.26 -0.79 3.22
C GLU A 183 15.14 -2.26 2.77
N PHE A 184 14.26 -3.02 3.43
CA PHE A 184 14.03 -4.43 3.14
C PHE A 184 12.86 -4.69 2.19
N ARG A 185 12.19 -3.64 1.73
CA ARG A 185 10.98 -3.73 0.91
C ARG A 185 9.92 -4.65 1.51
N ASN A 186 9.74 -4.58 2.82
CA ASN A 186 8.75 -5.37 3.56
C ASN A 186 7.61 -4.49 4.07
N VAL A 187 6.40 -4.94 3.85
CA VAL A 187 5.17 -4.31 4.35
C VAL A 187 4.59 -5.22 5.43
N VAL A 188 4.24 -4.64 6.57
CA VAL A 188 3.55 -5.36 7.65
C VAL A 188 2.12 -4.88 7.71
N VAL A 189 1.20 -5.83 7.62
CA VAL A 189 -0.25 -5.59 7.64
C VAL A 189 -0.90 -6.22 8.86
N SER A 190 -2.07 -5.70 9.26
CA SER A 190 -2.86 -6.19 10.37
C SER A 190 -4.33 -6.25 9.98
N HIS A 191 -4.98 -7.38 10.26
CA HIS A 191 -6.42 -7.55 10.18
C HIS A 191 -7.07 -7.24 11.54
N LYS A 192 -6.37 -7.59 12.62
CA LYS A 192 -6.80 -7.33 14.00
C LYS A 192 -7.13 -5.86 14.24
N ALA A 193 -6.35 -4.93 13.69
CA ALA A 193 -6.57 -3.50 13.85
C ALA A 193 -7.93 -3.02 13.28
N LEU A 194 -8.48 -3.70 12.27
CA LEU A 194 -9.81 -3.42 11.74
C LEU A 194 -10.88 -3.91 12.69
N ILE A 195 -10.78 -5.16 13.15
CA ILE A 195 -11.72 -5.76 14.09
C ILE A 195 -11.73 -4.96 15.40
N GLU A 196 -10.56 -4.54 15.89
CA GLU A 196 -10.47 -3.70 17.11
C GLU A 196 -11.14 -2.33 16.92
N ALA A 197 -10.96 -1.70 15.75
CA ALA A 197 -11.62 -0.43 15.44
C ALA A 197 -13.15 -0.57 15.40
N GLU A 198 -13.67 -1.62 14.75
CA GLU A 198 -15.11 -1.91 14.72
C GLU A 198 -15.65 -2.19 16.11
N LEU A 199 -14.93 -2.99 16.91
CA LEU A 199 -15.33 -3.28 18.30
C LEU A 199 -15.30 -2.03 19.19
N GLU A 200 -14.32 -1.15 18.99
CA GLU A 200 -14.26 0.12 19.72
C GLU A 200 -15.41 1.05 19.36
N GLU A 201 -15.79 1.12 18.09
CA GLU A 201 -16.95 1.90 17.66
C GLU A 201 -18.24 1.36 18.23
N GLN A 202 -18.43 0.04 18.20
CA GLN A 202 -19.57 -0.63 18.82
C GLN A 202 -19.62 -0.35 20.33
N LYS A 203 -18.48 -0.45 21.03
CA LYS A 203 -18.37 -0.11 22.45
C LYS A 203 -18.75 1.34 22.74
N LYS A 204 -18.25 2.28 21.93
CA LYS A 204 -18.60 3.70 22.08
C LYS A 204 -20.09 3.95 21.88
N GLN A 205 -20.71 3.30 20.89
CA GLN A 205 -22.15 3.40 20.66
C GLN A 205 -22.96 2.87 21.84
N ILE A 206 -22.59 1.70 22.37
CA ILE A 206 -23.24 1.12 23.55
C ILE A 206 -23.09 2.08 24.75
N ILE A 207 -21.87 2.53 25.05
CA ILE A 207 -21.61 3.42 26.18
C ILE A 207 -22.38 4.75 26.06
N SER A 208 -22.46 5.30 24.82
CA SER A 208 -23.22 6.55 24.61
C SER A 208 -24.72 6.38 24.74
N GLY A 209 -25.24 5.16 24.58
CA GLY A 209 -26.65 4.82 24.76
C GLY A 209 -27.04 4.45 26.21
N LEU A 210 -26.04 4.35 27.11
CA LEU A 210 -26.30 3.99 28.51
C LEU A 210 -26.65 5.24 29.32
N GLU A 211 -27.87 5.25 29.89
CA GLU A 211 -28.35 6.28 30.84
C GLU A 211 -28.48 5.70 32.25
N LYS A 212 -28.26 6.55 33.24
CA LYS A 212 -28.46 6.14 34.66
C LYS A 212 -29.93 5.77 34.91
N GLY A 213 -30.17 4.62 35.51
CA GLY A 213 -31.51 4.13 35.81
C GLY A 213 -32.08 3.23 34.70
N GLN A 214 -31.35 2.89 33.67
CA GLN A 214 -31.77 1.98 32.61
C GLN A 214 -31.58 0.52 33.04
N VAL A 215 -32.61 -0.30 32.83
CA VAL A 215 -32.53 -1.75 33.05
C VAL A 215 -31.92 -2.44 31.82
N LEU A 216 -30.85 -3.16 32.03
CA LEU A 216 -30.11 -3.86 30.97
C LEU A 216 -30.08 -5.36 31.24
N GLU A 217 -30.15 -6.14 30.18
CA GLU A 217 -29.93 -7.58 30.24
C GLU A 217 -28.48 -7.89 29.80
N GLY A 218 -27.76 -8.63 30.63
CA GLY A 218 -26.40 -9.05 30.31
C GLY A 218 -26.17 -10.52 30.64
N ILE A 219 -25.11 -11.09 30.04
CA ILE A 219 -24.69 -12.49 30.25
C ILE A 219 -23.51 -12.50 31.23
N VAL A 220 -23.59 -13.30 32.29
CA VAL A 220 -22.49 -13.47 33.23
C VAL A 220 -21.30 -14.15 32.55
N LYS A 221 -20.18 -13.42 32.45
CA LYS A 221 -18.96 -13.88 31.79
C LYS A 221 -17.98 -14.50 32.78
N ASN A 222 -17.78 -13.86 33.91
CA ASN A 222 -16.83 -14.32 34.89
C ASN A 222 -17.26 -13.88 36.31
N ILE A 223 -16.98 -14.74 37.30
CA ILE A 223 -17.29 -14.49 38.72
C ILE A 223 -15.97 -14.37 39.47
N THR A 224 -15.78 -13.25 40.17
CA THR A 224 -14.60 -12.99 41.01
C THR A 224 -15.02 -12.79 42.45
N SER A 225 -14.08 -12.83 43.40
CA SER A 225 -14.32 -12.69 44.81
C SER A 225 -14.96 -11.33 45.22
N TYR A 226 -14.81 -10.30 44.40
CA TYR A 226 -15.28 -8.94 44.64
C TYR A 226 -16.49 -8.54 43.80
N GLY A 227 -16.90 -9.37 42.85
CA GLY A 227 -18.05 -9.06 42.00
C GLY A 227 -18.20 -9.98 40.80
N VAL A 228 -19.22 -9.71 39.99
CA VAL A 228 -19.58 -10.47 38.80
C VAL A 228 -19.38 -9.62 37.56
N PHE A 229 -18.63 -10.14 36.57
CA PHE A 229 -18.48 -9.52 35.26
C PHE A 229 -19.60 -9.96 34.32
N ILE A 230 -20.31 -8.99 33.79
CA ILE A 230 -21.43 -9.17 32.87
C ILE A 230 -21.04 -8.60 31.49
N ASP A 231 -21.32 -9.35 30.45
CA ASP A 231 -21.21 -8.89 29.09
C ASP A 231 -22.53 -8.25 28.64
N LEU A 232 -22.48 -6.96 28.30
CA LEU A 232 -23.62 -6.17 27.82
C LEU A 232 -23.68 -6.08 26.29
N GLY A 233 -23.07 -7.08 25.60
CA GLY A 233 -23.02 -7.10 24.14
C GLY A 233 -21.74 -6.46 23.56
N GLY A 234 -20.61 -6.63 24.27
CA GLY A 234 -19.28 -6.13 23.84
C GLY A 234 -18.63 -5.17 24.83
N VAL A 235 -19.34 -4.75 25.86
CA VAL A 235 -18.82 -3.99 26.99
C VAL A 235 -18.95 -4.82 28.26
N ASP A 236 -17.86 -5.00 28.98
CA ASP A 236 -17.85 -5.72 30.25
C ASP A 236 -18.28 -4.76 31.37
N GLY A 237 -19.41 -5.05 31.99
CA GLY A 237 -19.92 -4.39 33.23
C GLY A 237 -19.48 -5.15 34.47
N LEU A 238 -19.27 -4.47 35.58
CA LEU A 238 -18.97 -5.08 36.87
C LEU A 238 -20.10 -4.78 37.87
N ILE A 239 -20.73 -5.82 38.40
CA ILE A 239 -21.63 -5.72 39.55
C ILE A 239 -20.79 -6.04 40.79
N HIS A 240 -20.71 -5.10 41.70
CA HIS A 240 -20.00 -5.30 42.97
C HIS A 240 -20.75 -6.27 43.87
N ILE A 241 -20.05 -6.99 44.77
CA ILE A 241 -20.65 -7.99 45.66
C ILE A 241 -21.74 -7.41 46.58
N THR A 242 -21.63 -6.13 46.90
CA THR A 242 -22.66 -5.41 47.74
C THR A 242 -23.97 -5.24 47.02
N ASP A 243 -23.96 -5.21 45.69
CA ASP A 243 -25.13 -4.89 44.88
C ASP A 243 -25.80 -6.15 44.31
N LEU A 244 -25.19 -7.33 44.56
CA LEU A 244 -25.72 -8.63 44.13
C LEU A 244 -26.94 -9.10 44.95
N SER A 245 -27.02 -8.72 46.22
CA SER A 245 -28.11 -9.18 47.12
C SER A 245 -28.27 -8.24 48.32
N TRP A 246 -29.49 -8.10 48.82
CA TRP A 246 -29.84 -7.39 50.03
C TRP A 246 -29.21 -8.00 51.30
N GLY A 247 -28.80 -9.29 51.26
CA GLY A 247 -28.16 -10.01 52.35
C GLY A 247 -26.65 -10.06 52.18
N ARG A 248 -25.90 -10.25 53.27
CA ARG A 248 -24.45 -10.42 53.25
C ARG A 248 -24.10 -11.73 52.57
N VAL A 249 -23.59 -11.65 51.33
CA VAL A 249 -23.13 -12.79 50.53
C VAL A 249 -21.66 -13.05 50.82
N SER A 250 -21.30 -14.26 51.20
CA SER A 250 -19.91 -14.64 51.44
C SER A 250 -19.14 -14.89 50.17
N HIS A 251 -19.80 -15.31 49.09
CA HIS A 251 -19.19 -15.61 47.78
C HIS A 251 -20.21 -15.37 46.68
N PRO A 252 -19.81 -14.65 45.61
CA PRO A 252 -20.70 -14.34 44.49
C PRO A 252 -21.25 -15.57 43.75
N GLU A 253 -20.52 -16.68 43.77
CA GLU A 253 -20.95 -17.96 43.18
C GLU A 253 -22.24 -18.54 43.79
N ALA A 254 -22.58 -18.16 45.02
CA ALA A 254 -23.80 -18.65 45.68
C ALA A 254 -25.07 -18.05 45.08
N VAL A 255 -24.97 -16.92 44.40
CA VAL A 255 -26.12 -16.17 43.89
C VAL A 255 -26.12 -16.15 42.34
N SER A 256 -24.98 -16.31 41.72
CA SER A 256 -24.87 -16.23 40.27
C SER A 256 -24.03 -17.36 39.70
N TYR A 257 -24.47 -17.93 38.57
CA TYR A 257 -23.73 -18.91 37.79
C TYR A 257 -23.30 -18.29 36.44
N THR A 258 -22.18 -18.75 35.90
CA THR A 258 -21.76 -18.35 34.57
C THR A 258 -22.82 -18.69 33.52
N HIS A 259 -23.01 -17.83 32.52
CA HIS A 259 -24.03 -17.92 31.46
C HIS A 259 -25.50 -17.70 31.90
N LEU A 260 -25.72 -17.22 33.12
CA LEU A 260 -27.06 -16.77 33.54
C LEU A 260 -27.34 -15.37 32.95
N ARG A 261 -28.58 -15.14 32.53
CA ARG A 261 -29.02 -13.77 32.21
C ARG A 261 -29.23 -13.03 33.52
N ALA A 262 -28.51 -11.94 33.71
CA ALA A 262 -28.72 -11.07 34.87
C ALA A 262 -29.69 -9.94 34.50
N HIS A 263 -30.71 -9.77 35.27
CA HIS A 263 -31.58 -8.59 35.31
C HIS A 263 -31.01 -7.65 36.37
N GLU A 264 -30.56 -6.46 35.99
CA GLU A 264 -30.37 -5.40 36.98
C GLU A 264 -31.71 -4.88 37.39
N THR A 265 -32.13 -5.22 38.61
CA THR A 265 -33.23 -4.54 39.28
C THR A 265 -32.71 -3.19 39.73
N GLU A 266 -33.44 -2.16 39.33
CA GLU A 266 -33.32 -0.78 39.76
C GLU A 266 -33.13 -0.73 41.29
N ALA A 267 -31.96 -0.33 41.76
CA ALA A 267 -31.80 0.11 43.13
C ALA A 267 -32.27 1.56 43.17
N ASP A 268 -33.50 1.73 43.62
CA ASP A 268 -34.00 3.03 44.06
C ASP A 268 -33.03 3.66 45.05
N LEU A 269 -32.44 4.78 44.65
CA LEU A 269 -32.27 6.00 45.47
C LEU A 269 -31.39 7.01 44.73
#